data_eb6e7f99574896e637ecd38560e093e5
#
_entry.id   eb6e7f99574896e637ecd38560e093e5
#
_cell.length_a   1.000
_cell.length_b   1.000
_cell.length_c   1.000
_cell.angle_alpha   90.00
_cell.angle_beta   90.00
_cell.angle_gamma   90.00
#
_symmetry.space_group_name_H-M   'P 1'
#
loop_
_entity.id
_entity.type
_entity.pdbx_description
1 polymer ?
#
loop_
_entity_poly.entity_id
_entity_poly.type
_entity_poly.pdbx_seq_one_letter_code
_entity_poly.pdbx_strand_id
1 'polypeptide(L)'
;MIQNNFEKFLKKLKIFDENQNHGFIINQKYILILKLIKLMSNNKLQPVRGTKDIFGADIKIFNHIINIARKKSEIFGFEELQTPIFEFSEVFERNLGEGSDIISKEVYKFLDRSENYLTLRPEFTAGVVRSLISNGELIQILPRKFFSFGPIFRYDRPQKGRQRQFHQINFEIFGEDNLYCDVEALLLAQGLLKYL
;
A
#
# COMPACT_ATOMS: atom_id res chain seq x y z
N MET A 1 27.83 -6.77 14.78
CA MET A 1 28.10 -6.84 13.32
C MET A 1 27.73 -5.53 12.58
N ILE A 2 26.58 -4.90 12.86
CA ILE A 2 26.15 -3.64 12.24
C ILE A 2 27.05 -2.46 12.62
N GLN A 3 27.50 -2.37 13.87
CA GLN A 3 28.36 -1.31 14.39
C GLN A 3 29.73 -1.26 13.69
N ASN A 4 30.35 -2.42 13.43
CA ASN A 4 31.62 -2.52 12.71
C ASN A 4 31.50 -2.11 11.23
N ASN A 5 30.36 -2.36 10.61
CA ASN A 5 30.11 -1.94 9.22
C ASN A 5 29.86 -0.43 9.12
N PHE A 6 29.25 0.17 10.15
CA PHE A 6 29.00 1.60 10.21
C PHE A 6 30.28 2.41 10.45
N GLU A 7 31.18 1.96 11.34
CA GLU A 7 32.49 2.57 11.53
C GLU A 7 33.36 2.44 10.28
N LYS A 8 33.33 1.29 9.57
CA LYS A 8 33.98 1.14 8.27
C LYS A 8 33.39 2.07 7.21
N PHE A 9 32.10 2.30 7.22
CA PHE A 9 31.43 3.25 6.32
C PHE A 9 31.83 4.71 6.60
N LEU A 10 31.89 5.11 7.87
CA LEU A 10 32.35 6.45 8.27
C LEU A 10 33.82 6.69 7.90
N LYS A 11 34.69 5.68 8.06
CA LYS A 11 36.09 5.75 7.63
C LYS A 11 36.21 5.80 6.09
N LYS A 12 35.31 5.13 5.36
CA LYS A 12 35.30 5.15 3.88
C LYS A 12 34.81 6.49 3.31
N LEU A 13 34.00 7.23 4.05
CA LEU A 13 33.56 8.59 3.69
C LEU A 13 34.62 9.66 3.95
N LYS A 14 35.82 9.31 4.44
CA LYS A 14 36.88 10.28 4.83
C LYS A 14 36.39 11.40 5.75
N ILE A 15 35.37 11.14 6.57
CA ILE A 15 34.81 12.12 7.52
C ILE A 15 35.68 12.25 8.77
N PHE A 16 36.62 11.31 8.97
CA PHE A 16 37.62 11.32 10.03
C PHE A 16 39.02 11.26 9.41
N ASP A 17 39.56 12.39 9.07
CA ASP A 17 41.01 12.57 8.88
C ASP A 17 41.49 13.44 10.04
N GLU A 18 42.16 12.81 11.00
CA GLU A 18 42.67 13.44 12.22
C GLU A 18 43.83 14.44 11.95
N ASN A 19 44.28 14.60 10.70
CA ASN A 19 45.48 15.34 10.34
C ASN A 19 45.26 16.52 9.42
N GLN A 20 44.05 16.97 9.14
CA GLN A 20 43.86 18.19 8.33
C GLN A 20 43.10 19.27 9.09
N ASN A 21 43.83 20.39 9.36
CA ASN A 21 43.39 21.62 10.01
C ASN A 21 42.35 22.45 9.18
N HIS A 22 41.60 21.83 8.30
CA HIS A 22 40.44 22.43 7.65
C HIS A 22 39.17 21.80 8.24
N GLY A 23 38.64 22.50 9.24
CA GLY A 23 37.40 22.13 9.89
C GLY A 23 36.28 21.98 8.86
N PHE A 24 35.97 20.73 8.50
CA PHE A 24 34.71 20.43 7.87
C PHE A 24 33.62 20.82 8.85
N ILE A 25 32.88 21.88 8.55
CA ILE A 25 31.66 22.22 9.24
C ILE A 25 30.68 21.08 8.97
N ILE A 26 30.76 20.03 9.81
CA ILE A 26 29.74 18.99 9.80
C ILE A 26 28.44 19.70 10.21
N ASN A 27 27.60 19.93 9.22
CA ASN A 27 26.32 20.60 9.42
C ASN A 27 25.62 19.96 10.62
N GLN A 28 25.17 20.77 11.60
CA GLN A 28 24.47 20.30 12.80
C GLN A 28 23.37 19.27 12.48
N LYS A 29 22.78 19.39 11.30
CA LYS A 29 21.80 18.43 10.78
C LYS A 29 22.36 17.01 10.63
N TYR A 30 23.60 16.84 10.19
CA TYR A 30 24.25 15.50 10.10
C TYR A 30 24.58 14.93 11.49
N ILE A 31 25.03 15.78 12.42
CA ILE A 31 25.28 15.34 13.81
C ILE A 31 23.97 14.89 14.47
N LEU A 32 22.88 15.60 14.22
CA LEU A 32 21.56 15.22 14.73
C LEU A 32 21.10 13.89 14.14
N ILE A 33 21.27 13.70 12.82
CA ILE A 33 20.94 12.44 12.15
C ILE A 33 21.78 11.29 12.72
N LEU A 34 23.09 11.49 12.92
CA LEU A 34 23.97 10.46 13.50
C LEU A 34 23.60 10.13 14.96
N LYS A 35 23.22 11.13 15.75
CA LYS A 35 22.71 10.94 17.11
C LYS A 35 21.38 10.18 17.11
N LEU A 36 20.47 10.51 16.19
CA LEU A 36 19.21 9.79 16.01
C LEU A 36 19.45 8.34 15.59
N ILE A 37 20.32 8.08 14.61
CA ILE A 37 20.69 6.72 14.20
C ILE A 37 21.26 5.93 15.36
N LYS A 38 22.14 6.55 16.19
CA LYS A 38 22.72 5.90 17.37
C LYS A 38 21.67 5.61 18.46
N LEU A 39 20.74 6.54 18.69
CA LEU A 39 19.60 6.33 19.61
C LEU A 39 18.67 5.21 19.10
N MET A 40 18.41 5.19 17.81
CA MET A 40 17.55 4.18 17.17
C MET A 40 18.21 2.79 17.14
N SER A 41 19.55 2.72 17.05
CA SER A 41 20.26 1.44 17.09
C SER A 41 20.23 0.76 18.47
N ASN A 42 20.08 1.53 19.53
CA ASN A 42 19.94 0.99 20.90
C ASN A 42 18.51 0.54 21.20
N ASN A 43 17.50 1.13 20.56
CA ASN A 43 16.14 0.64 20.56
C ASN A 43 15.95 -0.22 19.31
N LYS A 44 15.62 -1.49 19.47
CA LYS A 44 15.28 -2.41 18.34
C LYS A 44 13.98 -1.94 17.69
N LEU A 45 14.00 -0.77 17.03
CA LEU A 45 12.86 -0.31 16.23
C LEU A 45 12.69 -1.26 15.08
N GLN A 46 11.57 -1.94 15.07
CA GLN A 46 11.17 -2.86 14.03
C GLN A 46 9.84 -2.39 13.44
N PRO A 47 9.58 -2.64 12.17
CA PRO A 47 8.27 -2.41 11.60
C PRO A 47 7.21 -3.21 12.37
N VAL A 48 5.97 -2.74 12.31
CA VAL A 48 4.84 -3.46 12.93
C VAL A 48 4.79 -4.89 12.38
N ARG A 49 4.56 -5.88 13.26
CA ARG A 49 4.48 -7.27 12.86
C ARG A 49 3.46 -7.47 11.74
N GLY A 50 3.88 -8.07 10.64
CA GLY A 50 3.06 -8.26 9.44
C GLY A 50 3.10 -7.08 8.46
N THR A 51 4.04 -6.14 8.65
CA THR A 51 4.40 -5.11 7.68
C THR A 51 5.87 -5.23 7.30
N LYS A 52 6.26 -4.64 6.19
CA LYS A 52 7.66 -4.60 5.74
C LYS A 52 7.94 -3.34 4.92
N ASP A 53 9.20 -2.90 4.95
CA ASP A 53 9.71 -1.93 4.00
C ASP A 53 9.96 -2.61 2.64
N ILE A 54 9.62 -1.93 1.55
CA ILE A 54 9.86 -2.39 0.18
C ILE A 54 10.89 -1.46 -0.45
N PHE A 55 12.07 -1.97 -0.80
CA PHE A 55 13.16 -1.17 -1.37
C PHE A 55 14.07 -2.01 -2.28
N GLY A 56 15.04 -1.37 -2.94
CA GLY A 56 16.04 -2.05 -3.78
C GLY A 56 15.42 -2.75 -4.99
N ALA A 57 15.66 -4.04 -5.16
CA ALA A 57 15.14 -4.84 -6.26
C ALA A 57 13.62 -5.04 -6.14
N ASP A 58 13.11 -5.24 -4.93
CA ASP A 58 11.70 -5.51 -4.69
C ASP A 58 10.79 -4.36 -5.14
N ILE A 59 11.18 -3.09 -4.86
CA ILE A 59 10.38 -1.95 -5.32
C ILE A 59 10.40 -1.79 -6.84
N LYS A 60 11.48 -2.21 -7.52
CA LYS A 60 11.55 -2.20 -8.99
C LYS A 60 10.59 -3.22 -9.58
N ILE A 61 10.55 -4.44 -9.02
CA ILE A 61 9.60 -5.49 -9.41
C ILE A 61 8.17 -5.02 -9.16
N PHE A 62 7.91 -4.46 -7.97
CA PHE A 62 6.61 -3.91 -7.62
C PHE A 62 6.12 -2.87 -8.63
N ASN A 63 6.95 -1.87 -8.95
CA ASN A 63 6.61 -0.83 -9.91
C ASN A 63 6.42 -1.40 -11.33
N HIS A 64 7.19 -2.42 -11.71
CA HIS A 64 7.04 -3.10 -12.98
C HIS A 64 5.66 -3.77 -13.10
N ILE A 65 5.23 -4.51 -12.07
CA ILE A 65 3.92 -5.15 -12.00
C ILE A 65 2.80 -4.12 -12.13
N ILE A 66 2.87 -3.02 -11.38
CA ILE A 66 1.86 -1.96 -11.44
C ILE A 66 1.80 -1.31 -12.82
N ASN A 67 2.95 -1.07 -13.45
CA ASN A 67 3.00 -0.48 -14.78
C ASN A 67 2.38 -1.41 -15.85
N ILE A 68 2.59 -2.72 -15.73
CA ILE A 68 1.92 -3.70 -16.61
C ILE A 68 0.41 -3.67 -16.37
N ALA A 69 -0.03 -3.68 -15.10
CA ALA A 69 -1.43 -3.63 -14.74
C ALA A 69 -2.12 -2.39 -15.31
N ARG A 70 -1.48 -1.20 -15.15
CA ARG A 70 -2.00 0.06 -15.68
C ARG A 70 -2.13 0.04 -17.21
N LYS A 71 -1.10 -0.42 -17.92
CA LYS A 71 -1.17 -0.55 -19.39
C LYS A 71 -2.25 -1.52 -19.86
N LYS A 72 -2.43 -2.62 -19.13
CA LYS A 72 -3.48 -3.61 -19.47
C LYS A 72 -4.86 -3.04 -19.15
N SER A 73 -5.06 -2.35 -18.04
CA SER A 73 -6.33 -1.72 -17.72
C SER A 73 -6.76 -0.72 -18.79
N GLU A 74 -5.84 0.10 -19.29
CA GLU A 74 -6.11 1.04 -20.40
C GLU A 74 -6.60 0.33 -21.66
N ILE A 75 -5.95 -0.79 -22.05
CA ILE A 75 -6.33 -1.58 -23.25
C ILE A 75 -7.75 -2.15 -23.10
N PHE A 76 -8.15 -2.54 -21.90
CA PHE A 76 -9.48 -3.08 -21.61
C PHE A 76 -10.50 -2.01 -21.25
N GLY A 77 -10.14 -0.71 -21.35
CA GLY A 77 -11.05 0.42 -21.10
C GLY A 77 -11.37 0.63 -19.62
N PHE A 78 -10.50 0.22 -18.70
CA PHE A 78 -10.62 0.53 -17.28
C PHE A 78 -10.00 1.90 -16.97
N GLU A 79 -10.71 2.72 -16.23
CA GLU A 79 -10.22 3.99 -15.68
C GLU A 79 -9.53 3.76 -14.34
N GLU A 80 -8.40 4.42 -14.11
CA GLU A 80 -7.75 4.35 -12.81
C GLU A 80 -8.52 5.17 -11.77
N LEU A 81 -8.91 4.52 -10.67
CA LEU A 81 -9.60 5.12 -9.54
C LEU A 81 -8.82 4.86 -8.26
N GLN A 82 -8.47 5.92 -7.53
CA GLN A 82 -7.84 5.82 -6.22
C GLN A 82 -8.82 6.28 -5.12
N THR A 83 -9.19 5.35 -4.26
CA THR A 83 -10.02 5.65 -3.09
C THR A 83 -9.14 5.98 -1.88
N PRO A 84 -9.65 6.69 -0.86
CA PRO A 84 -8.94 6.91 0.40
C PRO A 84 -8.48 5.60 1.04
N ILE A 85 -7.37 5.68 1.79
CA ILE A 85 -6.83 4.51 2.53
C ILE A 85 -7.71 4.17 3.73
N PHE A 86 -8.43 5.14 4.27
CA PHE A 86 -9.38 4.97 5.36
C PHE A 86 -10.72 5.60 5.00
N GLU A 87 -11.79 5.01 5.47
CA GLU A 87 -13.17 5.41 5.27
C GLU A 87 -13.92 5.36 6.61
N PHE A 88 -15.10 5.93 6.67
CA PHE A 88 -16.02 5.64 7.78
C PHE A 88 -16.30 4.14 7.86
N SER A 89 -16.30 3.59 9.06
CA SER A 89 -16.46 2.14 9.26
C SER A 89 -17.72 1.57 8.61
N GLU A 90 -18.78 2.37 8.54
CA GLU A 90 -20.05 2.02 7.88
C GLU A 90 -19.90 1.59 6.42
N VAL A 91 -18.91 2.13 5.70
CA VAL A 91 -18.63 1.80 4.29
C VAL A 91 -18.34 0.31 4.13
N PHE A 92 -17.61 -0.25 5.10
CA PHE A 92 -17.25 -1.67 5.08
C PHE A 92 -18.30 -2.56 5.79
N GLU A 93 -19.01 -2.05 6.79
CA GLU A 93 -20.01 -2.80 7.55
C GLU A 93 -21.27 -3.06 6.74
N ARG A 94 -21.70 -2.13 5.88
CA ARG A 94 -22.94 -2.26 5.09
C ARG A 94 -22.85 -3.31 3.97
N ASN A 95 -21.67 -3.54 3.43
CA ASN A 95 -21.47 -4.48 2.31
C ASN A 95 -21.27 -5.92 2.76
N LEU A 96 -21.22 -6.13 4.05
CA LEU A 96 -20.90 -7.41 4.65
C LEU A 96 -22.23 -8.08 5.07
N GLY A 97 -22.86 -8.87 4.17
CA GLY A 97 -23.99 -9.74 4.55
C GLY A 97 -23.63 -10.67 5.71
N GLU A 98 -24.61 -11.42 6.24
CA GLU A 98 -24.50 -12.27 7.44
C GLU A 98 -23.31 -13.27 7.46
N GLY A 99 -22.61 -13.48 6.35
CA GLY A 99 -21.40 -14.33 6.25
C GLY A 99 -20.06 -13.62 6.48
N SER A 100 -20.04 -12.33 6.78
CA SER A 100 -18.83 -11.48 6.78
C SER A 100 -18.22 -11.23 8.15
N ASP A 101 -18.65 -11.95 9.17
CA ASP A 101 -18.06 -11.93 10.52
C ASP A 101 -16.52 -12.02 10.54
N ILE A 102 -15.95 -12.64 9.51
CA ILE A 102 -14.49 -12.79 9.38
C ILE A 102 -13.83 -11.45 9.06
N ILE A 103 -14.39 -10.66 8.16
CA ILE A 103 -13.80 -9.37 7.76
C ILE A 103 -13.99 -8.34 8.87
N SER A 104 -15.14 -8.32 9.54
CA SER A 104 -15.40 -7.39 10.65
C SER A 104 -14.44 -7.58 11.83
N LYS A 105 -13.93 -8.80 12.04
CA LYS A 105 -12.97 -9.14 13.10
C LYS A 105 -11.51 -8.84 12.71
N GLU A 106 -11.22 -8.69 11.41
CA GLU A 106 -9.86 -8.51 10.87
C GLU A 106 -9.59 -7.09 10.39
N VAL A 107 -10.44 -6.11 10.66
CA VAL A 107 -10.21 -4.73 10.27
C VAL A 107 -9.43 -3.94 11.31
N TYR A 108 -8.65 -2.96 10.85
CA TYR A 108 -8.08 -1.92 11.70
C TYR A 108 -9.07 -0.78 11.84
N LYS A 109 -9.74 -0.71 12.98
CA LYS A 109 -10.74 0.31 13.33
C LYS A 109 -10.19 1.24 14.42
N PHE A 110 -10.40 2.53 14.28
CA PHE A 110 -9.94 3.56 15.23
C PHE A 110 -10.89 4.76 15.26
N LEU A 111 -10.84 5.54 16.32
CA LEU A 111 -11.58 6.78 16.44
C LEU A 111 -10.75 7.97 15.93
N ASP A 112 -11.39 8.86 15.20
CA ASP A 112 -10.81 10.17 14.91
C ASP A 112 -11.02 11.14 16.11
N ARG A 113 -10.55 12.39 15.96
CA ARG A 113 -10.72 13.41 17.02
C ARG A 113 -12.16 13.87 17.23
N SER A 114 -13.04 13.58 16.29
CA SER A 114 -14.48 13.89 16.34
C SER A 114 -15.30 12.66 16.75
N GLU A 115 -14.65 11.64 17.29
CA GLU A 115 -15.27 10.39 17.77
C GLU A 115 -15.95 9.56 16.67
N ASN A 116 -15.61 9.80 15.41
CA ASN A 116 -16.08 8.95 14.33
C ASN A 116 -15.22 7.69 14.21
N TYR A 117 -15.87 6.55 14.00
CA TYR A 117 -15.17 5.30 13.71
C TYR A 117 -14.67 5.28 12.27
N LEU A 118 -13.36 5.19 12.09
CA LEU A 118 -12.68 5.02 10.82
C LEU A 118 -12.06 3.63 10.73
N THR A 119 -11.99 3.11 9.51
CA THR A 119 -11.41 1.79 9.21
C THR A 119 -10.37 1.93 8.10
N LEU A 120 -9.17 1.37 8.28
CA LEU A 120 -8.23 1.18 7.19
C LEU A 120 -8.82 0.15 6.22
N ARG A 121 -8.83 0.47 4.94
CA ARG A 121 -9.48 -0.37 3.92
C ARG A 121 -8.96 -1.81 3.92
N PRO A 122 -9.83 -2.82 4.15
CA PRO A 122 -9.47 -4.24 4.08
C PRO A 122 -9.56 -4.79 2.66
N GLU A 123 -10.14 -4.02 1.72
CA GLU A 123 -10.35 -4.33 0.31
C GLU A 123 -10.71 -3.03 -0.45
N PHE A 124 -10.86 -3.09 -1.77
CA PHE A 124 -11.16 -1.91 -2.59
C PHE A 124 -12.65 -1.71 -2.89
N THR A 125 -13.39 -2.80 -3.08
CA THR A 125 -14.76 -2.79 -3.63
C THR A 125 -15.68 -1.84 -2.91
N ALA A 126 -15.74 -1.89 -1.57
CA ALA A 126 -16.59 -1.01 -0.78
C ALA A 126 -16.27 0.48 -0.97
N GLY A 127 -14.97 0.83 -1.02
CA GLY A 127 -14.52 2.19 -1.29
C GLY A 127 -14.86 2.67 -2.70
N VAL A 128 -14.75 1.78 -3.71
CA VAL A 128 -15.12 2.07 -5.09
C VAL A 128 -16.64 2.30 -5.20
N VAL A 129 -17.45 1.41 -4.61
CA VAL A 129 -18.92 1.57 -4.55
C VAL A 129 -19.31 2.88 -3.87
N ARG A 130 -18.72 3.18 -2.70
CA ARG A 130 -18.97 4.46 -2.01
C ARG A 130 -18.60 5.65 -2.91
N SER A 131 -17.47 5.56 -3.64
CA SER A 131 -17.05 6.62 -4.56
C SER A 131 -18.07 6.84 -5.68
N LEU A 132 -18.62 5.78 -6.26
CA LEU A 132 -19.70 5.88 -7.25
C LEU A 132 -20.93 6.58 -6.69
N ILE A 133 -21.37 6.19 -5.49
CA ILE A 133 -22.54 6.78 -4.84
C ILE A 133 -22.33 8.26 -4.53
N SER A 134 -21.17 8.61 -3.97
CA SER A 134 -20.87 10.00 -3.57
C SER A 134 -20.59 10.94 -4.76
N ASN A 135 -20.17 10.39 -5.90
CA ASN A 135 -19.96 11.11 -7.15
C ASN A 135 -21.04 10.70 -8.16
N GLY A 136 -22.29 11.08 -7.90
CA GLY A 136 -23.48 10.64 -8.65
C GLY A 136 -23.38 10.76 -10.18
N GLU A 137 -22.50 11.62 -10.71
CA GLU A 137 -22.22 11.71 -12.16
C GLU A 137 -21.62 10.42 -12.73
N LEU A 138 -20.85 9.67 -11.93
CA LEU A 138 -20.23 8.41 -12.38
C LEU A 138 -21.27 7.29 -12.63
N ILE A 139 -22.45 7.38 -12.00
CA ILE A 139 -23.52 6.38 -12.15
C ILE A 139 -24.38 6.68 -13.40
N GLN A 140 -24.35 7.90 -13.93
CA GLN A 140 -25.20 8.30 -15.06
C GLN A 140 -24.82 7.64 -16.38
N ILE A 141 -23.57 7.19 -16.50
CA ILE A 141 -23.04 6.54 -17.72
C ILE A 141 -22.52 5.16 -17.34
N LEU A 142 -23.34 4.13 -17.51
CA LEU A 142 -22.97 2.73 -17.33
C LEU A 142 -22.85 2.06 -18.70
N PRO A 143 -22.03 1.01 -18.87
CA PRO A 143 -21.15 0.41 -17.83
C PRO A 143 -19.91 1.24 -17.52
N ARG A 144 -19.41 1.10 -16.29
CA ARG A 144 -18.15 1.72 -15.83
C ARG A 144 -17.18 0.63 -15.38
N LYS A 145 -15.91 0.82 -15.75
CA LYS A 145 -14.82 -0.11 -15.42
C LYS A 145 -13.74 0.64 -14.68
N PHE A 146 -13.38 0.17 -13.50
CA PHE A 146 -12.36 0.81 -12.66
C PHE A 146 -11.21 -0.15 -12.34
N PHE A 147 -10.01 0.40 -12.43
CA PHE A 147 -8.76 -0.19 -11.98
C PHE A 147 -8.29 0.56 -10.74
N SER A 148 -7.98 -0.17 -9.69
CA SER A 148 -7.41 0.38 -8.46
C SER A 148 -6.21 -0.44 -8.02
N PHE A 149 -5.22 0.19 -7.39
CA PHE A 149 -4.13 -0.51 -6.76
C PHE A 149 -3.67 0.24 -5.51
N GLY A 150 -3.05 -0.48 -4.59
CA GLY A 150 -2.49 0.16 -3.39
C GLY A 150 -2.48 -0.75 -2.17
N PRO A 151 -2.11 -0.19 -1.01
CA PRO A 151 -2.05 -0.93 0.23
C PRO A 151 -3.44 -1.28 0.76
N ILE A 152 -3.56 -2.50 1.27
CA ILE A 152 -4.71 -3.08 1.96
C ILE A 152 -4.25 -3.50 3.35
N PHE A 153 -5.17 -3.45 4.33
CA PHE A 153 -4.85 -3.67 5.73
C PHE A 153 -5.81 -4.68 6.35
N ARG A 154 -5.25 -5.79 6.87
CA ARG A 154 -6.03 -6.82 7.58
C ARG A 154 -5.32 -7.23 8.85
N TYR A 155 -6.03 -7.28 9.97
CA TYR A 155 -5.51 -7.76 11.25
C TYR A 155 -5.52 -9.29 11.28
N ASP A 156 -4.78 -9.88 10.35
CA ASP A 156 -4.63 -11.33 10.25
C ASP A 156 -3.38 -11.82 11.00
N ARG A 157 -3.34 -13.12 11.31
CA ARG A 157 -2.16 -13.75 11.87
C ARG A 157 -1.07 -13.83 10.81
N PRO A 158 0.07 -13.09 10.96
CA PRO A 158 1.10 -13.07 9.95
C PRO A 158 1.72 -14.46 9.76
N GLN A 159 1.74 -14.91 8.51
CA GLN A 159 2.38 -16.15 8.08
C GLN A 159 2.94 -15.99 6.67
N LYS A 160 3.62 -17.03 6.13
CA LYS A 160 4.15 -16.97 4.77
C LYS A 160 3.01 -16.68 3.78
N GLY A 161 3.13 -15.58 3.02
CA GLY A 161 2.12 -15.13 2.05
C GLY A 161 0.96 -14.30 2.66
N ARG A 162 0.86 -14.16 3.99
CA ARG A 162 -0.14 -13.30 4.65
C ARG A 162 0.53 -12.22 5.47
N GLN A 163 0.27 -10.97 5.14
CA GLN A 163 0.76 -9.79 5.85
C GLN A 163 -0.41 -8.93 6.31
N ARG A 164 -0.16 -8.08 7.30
CA ARG A 164 -1.15 -7.12 7.79
C ARG A 164 -1.29 -5.90 6.91
N GLN A 165 -0.22 -5.57 6.19
CA GLN A 165 -0.24 -4.62 5.08
C GLN A 165 0.31 -5.32 3.85
N PHE A 166 -0.48 -5.36 2.79
CA PHE A 166 -0.11 -5.91 1.49
C PHE A 166 -0.69 -5.03 0.38
N HIS A 167 -0.28 -5.27 -0.85
CA HIS A 167 -0.81 -4.52 -2.00
C HIS A 167 -1.73 -5.41 -2.81
N GLN A 168 -2.78 -4.80 -3.32
CA GLN A 168 -3.78 -5.44 -4.17
C GLN A 168 -3.92 -4.65 -5.46
N ILE A 169 -4.11 -5.35 -6.55
CA ILE A 169 -4.61 -4.82 -7.82
C ILE A 169 -6.06 -5.27 -7.91
N ASN A 170 -6.95 -4.34 -8.22
CA ASN A 170 -8.38 -4.55 -8.25
C ASN A 170 -8.98 -4.06 -9.56
N PHE A 171 -9.93 -4.81 -10.11
CA PHE A 171 -10.70 -4.47 -11.30
C PHE A 171 -12.17 -4.63 -10.97
N GLU A 172 -12.97 -3.63 -11.28
CA GLU A 172 -14.41 -3.59 -11.02
C GLU A 172 -15.15 -3.18 -12.28
N ILE A 173 -16.24 -3.89 -12.59
CA ILE A 173 -17.16 -3.57 -13.69
C ILE A 173 -18.54 -3.34 -13.08
N PHE A 174 -19.14 -2.19 -13.37
CA PHE A 174 -20.45 -1.81 -12.86
C PHE A 174 -21.43 -1.58 -14.00
N GLY A 175 -22.68 -1.98 -13.78
CA GLY A 175 -23.79 -1.71 -14.69
C GLY A 175 -23.96 -2.68 -15.83
N GLU A 176 -23.24 -3.79 -15.81
CA GLU A 176 -23.40 -4.91 -16.73
C GLU A 176 -23.51 -6.23 -15.96
N ASP A 177 -24.45 -7.06 -16.37
CA ASP A 177 -24.66 -8.42 -15.84
C ASP A 177 -24.73 -9.39 -17.02
N ASN A 178 -23.59 -9.63 -17.66
CA ASN A 178 -23.50 -10.56 -18.76
C ASN A 178 -22.17 -11.33 -18.76
N LEU A 179 -22.17 -12.50 -19.40
CA LEU A 179 -21.02 -13.41 -19.48
C LEU A 179 -19.77 -12.77 -20.08
N TYR A 180 -19.94 -11.74 -20.95
CA TYR A 180 -18.78 -11.10 -21.59
C TYR A 180 -17.91 -10.34 -20.57
N CYS A 181 -18.52 -9.80 -19.51
CA CYS A 181 -17.78 -9.14 -18.43
C CYS A 181 -16.90 -10.12 -17.67
N ASP A 182 -17.40 -11.33 -17.40
CA ASP A 182 -16.63 -12.38 -16.74
C ASP A 182 -15.46 -12.84 -17.63
N VAL A 183 -15.73 -13.05 -18.92
CA VAL A 183 -14.69 -13.42 -19.90
C VAL A 183 -13.63 -12.32 -20.00
N GLU A 184 -14.03 -11.06 -20.04
CA GLU A 184 -13.12 -9.92 -20.11
C GLU A 184 -12.22 -9.86 -18.86
N ALA A 185 -12.79 -10.02 -17.66
CA ALA A 185 -12.04 -10.05 -16.41
C ALA A 185 -11.02 -11.22 -16.39
N LEU A 186 -11.42 -12.41 -16.88
CA LEU A 186 -10.53 -13.56 -16.99
C LEU A 186 -9.39 -13.33 -18.00
N LEU A 187 -9.68 -12.74 -19.16
CA LEU A 187 -8.67 -12.41 -20.17
C LEU A 187 -7.68 -11.36 -19.66
N LEU A 188 -8.18 -10.36 -18.94
CA LEU A 188 -7.33 -9.34 -18.29
C LEU A 188 -6.41 -9.98 -17.26
N ALA A 189 -6.95 -10.83 -16.39
CA ALA A 189 -6.17 -11.55 -15.37
C ALA A 189 -5.11 -12.46 -16.01
N GLN A 190 -5.48 -13.24 -17.05
CA GLN A 190 -4.56 -14.06 -17.81
C GLN A 190 -3.46 -13.20 -18.47
N GLY A 191 -3.86 -12.07 -19.06
CA GLY A 191 -2.94 -11.13 -19.69
C GLY A 191 -1.93 -10.51 -18.72
N LEU A 192 -2.31 -10.31 -17.44
CA LEU A 192 -1.40 -9.88 -16.39
C LEU A 192 -0.43 -10.98 -16.00
N LEU A 193 -0.95 -12.16 -15.66
CA LEU A 193 -0.15 -13.30 -15.18
C LEU A 193 0.88 -13.78 -16.21
N LYS A 194 0.63 -13.57 -17.50
CA LYS A 194 1.57 -13.95 -18.57
C LYS A 194 2.85 -13.11 -18.56
N TYR A 195 2.84 -11.91 -17.95
CA TYR A 195 3.97 -10.98 -17.90
C TYR A 195 4.66 -10.96 -16.52
N LEU A 196 4.20 -11.76 -15.56
CA LEU A 196 4.81 -11.99 -14.25
C LEU A 196 5.66 -13.25 -14.24
#